data_b2a297a4d25d7f5ab194d10c7ad67745
#
_entry.id   b2a297a4d25d7f5ab194d10c7ad67745
#
_cell.length_a   1.000
_cell.length_b   1.000
_cell.length_c   1.000
_cell.angle_alpha   90.00
_cell.angle_beta   90.00
_cell.angle_gamma   90.00
#
_symmetry.space_group_name_H-M   'P 1'
#
loop_
_entity.id
_entity.type
_entity.pdbx_description
1 polymer ?
#
loop_
_entity_poly.entity_id
_entity_poly.type
_entity_poly.pdbx_seq_one_letter_code
_entity_poly.pdbx_strand_id
1 'polypeptide(L)'
;NTNCKLASVIGRYYAMDRDNRWERVKLAYDLMVHGEGEKSTNLIESVKTSYQNNITDEFIKPLIKVDANNNPIGVIQPNDVVICFNFRTDRCREITTVLTQQDMHEYNMNTLPLYYVTMTNYDKTFKNIHILYDKDNLTNTLGEVLEKNNKTQIRIAETEKYPHVTFFFSGGREKPFIGEKRILVNSPKVATYDLQPEMSAEEVTTSILNEIEKAETD
;
A
#
# COMPACT_ATOMS: atom_id res chain seq x y z
N ASN A 1 9.79 1.38 31.28
CA ASN A 1 10.53 0.17 30.86
C ASN A 1 9.59 -0.66 29.99
N THR A 2 9.74 -0.54 28.70
CA THR A 2 9.01 -1.40 27.75
C THR A 2 9.97 -2.53 27.35
N ASN A 3 9.50 -3.80 27.39
CA ASN A 3 10.24 -4.95 26.88
C ASN A 3 10.21 -5.03 25.35
N CYS A 4 9.85 -3.93 24.66
CA CYS A 4 9.83 -3.88 23.21
C CYS A 4 11.22 -3.84 22.62
N LYS A 5 11.43 -4.59 21.55
CA LYS A 5 12.68 -4.65 20.78
C LYS A 5 12.38 -4.32 19.32
N LEU A 6 13.24 -3.54 18.69
CA LEU A 6 13.20 -3.34 17.25
C LEU A 6 13.85 -4.54 16.58
N ALA A 7 13.06 -5.32 15.85
CA ALA A 7 13.54 -6.57 15.22
C ALA A 7 14.05 -6.37 13.80
N SER A 8 13.45 -5.47 13.03
CA SER A 8 13.82 -5.23 11.63
C SER A 8 13.48 -3.81 11.18
N VAL A 9 14.10 -3.35 10.10
CA VAL A 9 13.80 -2.08 9.42
C VAL A 9 13.82 -2.32 7.91
N ILE A 10 12.87 -1.70 7.21
CA ILE A 10 12.81 -1.69 5.74
C ILE A 10 12.09 -0.44 5.26
N GLY A 11 12.50 0.10 4.12
CA GLY A 11 11.89 1.28 3.53
C GLY A 11 10.49 1.00 2.96
N ARG A 12 9.67 2.03 2.91
CA ARG A 12 8.29 1.95 2.41
C ARG A 12 8.20 1.60 0.92
N TYR A 13 9.24 1.85 0.14
CA TYR A 13 9.35 1.46 -1.26
C TYR A 13 9.11 -0.04 -1.46
N TYR A 14 9.50 -0.85 -0.48
CA TYR A 14 9.35 -2.30 -0.47
C TYR A 14 8.10 -2.73 0.29
N ALA A 15 7.99 -2.30 1.56
CA ALA A 15 6.95 -2.78 2.48
C ALA A 15 5.56 -2.18 2.23
N MET A 16 5.49 -1.08 1.49
CA MET A 16 4.26 -0.30 1.28
C MET A 16 3.99 -0.06 -0.20
N ASP A 17 4.34 -1.02 -1.05
CA ASP A 17 3.92 -0.99 -2.46
C ASP A 17 2.39 -1.01 -2.57
N ARG A 18 1.86 -0.46 -3.65
CA ARG A 18 0.43 -0.42 -3.96
C ARG A 18 0.17 -0.51 -5.47
N ASP A 19 1.19 -0.92 -6.22
CA ASP A 19 1.20 -0.99 -7.69
C ASP A 19 1.41 -2.45 -8.16
N ASN A 20 1.13 -3.43 -7.28
CA ASN A 20 1.27 -4.86 -7.51
C ASN A 20 2.69 -5.28 -7.94
N ARG A 21 3.68 -4.60 -7.40
CA ARG A 21 5.09 -4.97 -7.59
C ARG A 21 5.50 -5.98 -6.53
N TRP A 22 5.02 -7.19 -6.71
CA TRP A 22 5.16 -8.27 -5.73
C TRP A 22 6.60 -8.62 -5.40
N GLU A 23 7.54 -8.37 -6.31
CA GLU A 23 8.98 -8.49 -6.06
C GLU A 23 9.49 -7.54 -4.96
N ARG A 24 8.84 -6.37 -4.78
CA ARG A 24 9.16 -5.45 -3.68
C ARG A 24 8.55 -5.93 -2.37
N VAL A 25 7.28 -6.32 -2.42
CA VAL A 25 6.54 -6.84 -1.26
C VAL A 25 7.23 -8.09 -0.71
N LYS A 26 7.77 -8.94 -1.60
CA LYS A 26 8.53 -10.14 -1.23
C LYS A 26 9.71 -9.81 -0.32
N LEU A 27 10.48 -8.76 -0.59
CA LEU A 27 11.59 -8.38 0.27
C LEU A 27 11.15 -8.03 1.69
N ALA A 28 9.98 -7.40 1.84
CA ALA A 28 9.41 -7.11 3.14
C ALA A 28 8.84 -8.37 3.82
N TYR A 29 8.20 -9.25 3.04
CA TYR A 29 7.70 -10.53 3.53
C TYR A 29 8.85 -11.40 4.04
N ASP A 30 9.90 -11.59 3.24
CA ASP A 30 11.06 -12.42 3.60
C ASP A 30 11.76 -11.87 4.85
N LEU A 31 11.89 -10.53 4.96
CA LEU A 31 12.42 -9.91 6.16
C LEU A 31 11.60 -10.22 7.41
N MET A 32 10.27 -10.08 7.31
CA MET A 32 9.38 -10.23 8.46
C MET A 32 9.13 -11.69 8.85
N VAL A 33 9.09 -12.61 7.88
CA VAL A 33 8.73 -14.02 8.11
C VAL A 33 9.97 -14.91 8.19
N HIS A 34 10.94 -14.69 7.30
CA HIS A 34 12.13 -15.54 7.21
C HIS A 34 13.37 -14.92 7.86
N GLY A 35 13.32 -13.63 8.25
CA GLY A 35 14.48 -12.93 8.80
C GLY A 35 15.57 -12.67 7.75
N GLU A 36 15.19 -12.62 6.48
CA GLU A 36 16.11 -12.37 5.38
C GLU A 36 16.37 -10.87 5.20
N GLY A 37 17.63 -10.47 5.35
CA GLY A 37 18.06 -9.09 5.24
C GLY A 37 19.51 -8.94 5.65
N GLU A 38 20.04 -7.73 5.51
CA GLU A 38 21.36 -7.39 6.02
C GLU A 38 21.35 -7.50 7.55
N LYS A 39 22.24 -8.33 8.08
CA LYS A 39 22.31 -8.61 9.51
C LYS A 39 22.98 -7.48 10.27
N SER A 40 22.36 -7.05 11.35
CA SER A 40 22.85 -5.95 12.19
C SER A 40 22.63 -6.23 13.68
N THR A 41 23.62 -5.96 14.48
CA THR A 41 23.50 -5.93 15.94
C THR A 41 22.99 -4.57 16.45
N ASN A 42 23.09 -3.52 15.61
CA ASN A 42 22.63 -2.17 15.92
C ASN A 42 21.94 -1.52 14.71
N LEU A 43 20.62 -1.68 14.59
CA LEU A 43 19.84 -1.14 13.47
C LEU A 43 19.94 0.39 13.33
N ILE A 44 20.14 1.13 14.42
CA ILE A 44 20.28 2.59 14.36
C ILE A 44 21.53 2.98 13.57
N GLU A 45 22.66 2.32 13.85
CA GLU A 45 23.89 2.57 13.11
C GLU A 45 23.80 2.11 11.65
N SER A 46 23.12 1.00 11.38
CA SER A 46 22.89 0.55 10.00
C SER A 46 22.05 1.55 9.20
N VAL A 47 21.02 2.16 9.81
CA VAL A 47 20.23 3.23 9.17
C VAL A 47 21.09 4.46 8.91
N LYS A 48 21.94 4.89 9.86
CA LYS A 48 22.87 5.99 9.64
C LYS A 48 23.85 5.72 8.50
N THR A 49 24.35 4.49 8.41
CA THR A 49 25.22 4.05 7.30
C THR A 49 24.48 4.11 5.95
N SER A 50 23.21 3.71 5.93
CA SER A 50 22.36 3.86 4.71
C SER A 50 22.29 5.33 4.28
N TYR A 51 22.07 6.26 5.22
CA TYR A 51 22.03 7.71 4.92
C TYR A 51 23.37 8.24 4.41
N GLN A 52 24.49 7.79 4.95
CA GLN A 52 25.82 8.15 4.46
C GLN A 52 26.05 7.68 3.01
N ASN A 53 25.38 6.60 2.60
CA ASN A 53 25.39 6.07 1.24
C ASN A 53 24.28 6.66 0.35
N ASN A 54 23.63 7.76 0.77
CA ASN A 54 22.51 8.43 0.08
C ASN A 54 21.26 7.54 -0.09
N ILE A 55 21.10 6.50 0.72
CA ILE A 55 19.89 5.67 0.79
C ILE A 55 19.08 6.14 2.00
N THR A 56 18.02 6.89 1.76
CA THR A 56 17.18 7.48 2.80
C THR A 56 15.92 6.67 3.06
N ASP A 57 15.13 7.06 4.04
CA ASP A 57 13.99 6.36 4.64
C ASP A 57 13.16 5.47 3.71
N GLU A 58 12.77 6.00 2.57
CA GLU A 58 11.91 5.31 1.61
C GLU A 58 12.57 4.06 1.02
N PHE A 59 13.89 4.13 0.81
CA PHE A 59 14.67 3.13 0.07
C PHE A 59 15.58 2.26 0.93
N ILE A 60 15.50 2.37 2.26
CA ILE A 60 16.28 1.51 3.17
C ILE A 60 16.01 0.05 2.83
N LYS A 61 17.08 -0.67 2.49
CA LYS A 61 17.03 -2.11 2.20
C LYS A 61 16.68 -2.91 3.46
N PRO A 62 16.22 -4.17 3.31
CA PRO A 62 15.90 -5.02 4.47
C PRO A 62 17.06 -5.14 5.44
N LEU A 63 16.85 -4.72 6.70
CA LEU A 63 17.81 -4.83 7.81
C LEU A 63 17.19 -5.71 8.90
N ILE A 64 17.86 -6.79 9.31
CA ILE A 64 17.41 -7.67 10.38
C ILE A 64 18.32 -7.56 11.58
N LYS A 65 17.74 -7.36 12.76
CA LYS A 65 18.51 -7.38 14.00
C LYS A 65 18.82 -8.81 14.41
N VAL A 66 20.09 -9.06 14.73
CA VAL A 66 20.56 -10.37 15.19
C VAL A 66 21.13 -10.31 16.61
N ASP A 67 21.10 -11.45 17.28
CA ASP A 67 21.76 -11.68 18.55
C ASP A 67 23.29 -11.94 18.41
N ALA A 68 23.95 -12.23 19.50
CA ALA A 68 25.39 -12.54 19.51
C ALA A 68 25.75 -13.81 18.71
N ASN A 69 24.79 -14.68 18.47
CA ASN A 69 24.95 -15.93 17.69
C ASN A 69 24.55 -15.74 16.21
N ASN A 70 24.31 -14.50 15.80
CA ASN A 70 23.91 -14.14 14.44
C ASN A 70 22.52 -14.67 14.00
N ASN A 71 21.63 -14.92 14.98
CA ASN A 71 20.25 -15.32 14.75
C ASN A 71 19.32 -14.11 14.82
N PRO A 72 18.29 -13.99 13.95
CA PRO A 72 17.25 -12.96 14.06
C PRO A 72 16.62 -12.95 15.46
N ILE A 73 16.48 -11.78 16.06
CA ILE A 73 15.88 -11.66 17.41
C ILE A 73 14.36 -11.79 17.42
N GLY A 74 13.72 -11.69 16.26
CA GLY A 74 12.28 -11.87 16.10
C GLY A 74 11.88 -11.84 14.64
N VAL A 75 11.01 -12.75 14.27
CA VAL A 75 10.31 -12.87 12.99
C VAL A 75 8.86 -13.24 13.28
N ILE A 76 7.96 -13.02 12.33
CA ILE A 76 6.55 -13.41 12.45
C ILE A 76 6.43 -14.92 12.35
N GLN A 77 5.75 -15.53 13.33
CA GLN A 77 5.50 -16.96 13.40
C GLN A 77 4.01 -17.27 13.30
N PRO A 78 3.63 -18.49 12.89
CA PRO A 78 2.23 -18.94 12.98
C PRO A 78 1.66 -18.73 14.39
N ASN A 79 0.43 -18.24 14.45
CA ASN A 79 -0.31 -17.90 15.67
C ASN A 79 0.16 -16.66 16.44
N ASP A 80 1.06 -15.87 15.86
CA ASP A 80 1.43 -14.58 16.44
C ASP A 80 0.28 -13.57 16.33
N VAL A 81 0.31 -12.59 17.24
CA VAL A 81 -0.50 -11.38 17.16
C VAL A 81 0.30 -10.33 16.40
N VAL A 82 -0.20 -9.91 15.25
CA VAL A 82 0.42 -8.88 14.40
C VAL A 82 -0.47 -7.64 14.36
N ILE A 83 0.07 -6.48 14.70
CA ILE A 83 -0.64 -5.19 14.61
C ILE A 83 0.00 -4.38 13.49
N CYS A 84 -0.74 -4.19 12.40
CA CYS A 84 -0.37 -3.30 11.31
C CYS A 84 -0.74 -1.86 11.68
N PHE A 85 0.21 -1.12 12.25
CA PHE A 85 0.00 0.22 12.79
C PHE A 85 0.04 1.28 11.69
N ASN A 86 -0.97 1.26 10.81
CA ASN A 86 -1.12 2.21 9.72
C ASN A 86 -2.60 2.55 9.52
N PHE A 87 -2.96 3.83 9.64
CA PHE A 87 -4.33 4.31 9.40
C PHE A 87 -4.67 4.44 7.92
N ARG A 88 -3.67 4.55 7.04
CA ARG A 88 -3.87 4.67 5.62
C ARG A 88 -4.19 3.31 5.01
N THR A 89 -5.28 3.22 4.25
CA THR A 89 -5.86 1.95 3.80
C THR A 89 -5.17 1.35 2.58
N ASP A 90 -4.50 2.15 1.73
CA ASP A 90 -3.93 1.69 0.46
C ASP A 90 -2.55 1.03 0.60
N ARG A 91 -1.68 1.60 1.45
CA ARG A 91 -0.25 1.25 1.53
C ARG A 91 0.07 -0.10 2.18
N CYS A 92 -0.84 -0.64 3.00
CA CYS A 92 -0.62 -1.92 3.67
C CYS A 92 -1.54 -3.03 3.16
N ARG A 93 -2.28 -2.82 2.06
CA ARG A 93 -3.11 -3.86 1.46
C ARG A 93 -2.29 -5.06 1.01
N GLU A 94 -1.25 -4.81 0.22
CA GLU A 94 -0.45 -5.88 -0.39
C GLU A 94 0.28 -6.72 0.64
N ILE A 95 0.95 -6.10 1.62
CA ILE A 95 1.61 -6.86 2.69
C ILE A 95 0.59 -7.63 3.56
N THR A 96 -0.59 -7.06 3.81
CA THR A 96 -1.67 -7.77 4.51
C THR A 96 -2.17 -8.95 3.68
N THR A 97 -2.31 -8.77 2.35
CA THR A 97 -2.73 -9.84 1.44
C THR A 97 -1.81 -11.04 1.53
N VAL A 98 -0.51 -10.86 1.38
CA VAL A 98 0.45 -11.96 1.36
C VAL A 98 0.68 -12.60 2.73
N LEU A 99 0.44 -11.85 3.81
CA LEU A 99 0.53 -12.41 5.16
C LEU A 99 -0.71 -13.20 5.58
N THR A 100 -1.92 -12.85 5.04
CA THR A 100 -3.17 -13.37 5.63
C THR A 100 -4.26 -13.79 4.64
N GLN A 101 -4.24 -13.38 3.36
CA GLN A 101 -5.36 -13.56 2.45
C GLN A 101 -5.09 -14.50 1.30
N GLN A 102 -3.92 -14.43 0.69
CA GLN A 102 -3.62 -15.15 -0.54
C GLN A 102 -2.17 -15.60 -0.60
N ASP A 103 -1.99 -16.90 -0.88
CA ASP A 103 -0.67 -17.43 -1.20
C ASP A 103 -0.21 -16.96 -2.57
N MET A 104 1.03 -16.51 -2.66
CA MET A 104 1.68 -16.09 -3.90
C MET A 104 2.82 -17.07 -4.21
N HIS A 105 2.48 -18.24 -4.74
CA HIS A 105 3.44 -19.33 -4.97
C HIS A 105 4.58 -18.96 -5.90
N GLU A 106 4.31 -18.15 -6.92
CA GLU A 106 5.33 -17.64 -7.85
C GLU A 106 6.40 -16.77 -7.19
N TYR A 107 6.07 -16.15 -6.04
CA TYR A 107 6.99 -15.37 -5.22
C TYR A 107 7.39 -16.10 -3.93
N ASN A 108 7.00 -17.35 -3.76
CA ASN A 108 7.27 -18.12 -2.55
C ASN A 108 6.81 -17.42 -1.25
N MET A 109 5.67 -16.74 -1.31
CA MET A 109 5.00 -16.13 -0.16
C MET A 109 3.75 -16.93 0.17
N ASN A 110 3.63 -17.38 1.43
CA ASN A 110 2.49 -18.15 1.92
C ASN A 110 1.85 -17.43 3.09
N THR A 111 0.53 -17.50 3.17
CA THR A 111 -0.24 -16.94 4.27
C THR A 111 0.08 -17.67 5.58
N LEU A 112 -0.01 -16.95 6.69
CA LEU A 112 0.20 -17.47 8.02
C LEU A 112 -1.09 -17.40 8.85
N PRO A 113 -1.39 -18.38 9.71
CA PRO A 113 -2.49 -18.28 10.65
C PRO A 113 -2.13 -17.27 11.75
N LEU A 114 -2.50 -16.01 11.57
CA LEU A 114 -2.19 -14.90 12.45
C LEU A 114 -3.44 -14.34 13.13
N TYR A 115 -3.29 -13.82 14.34
CA TYR A 115 -4.24 -12.86 14.88
C TYR A 115 -3.86 -11.47 14.36
N TYR A 116 -4.38 -11.12 13.17
CA TYR A 116 -3.95 -9.93 12.46
C TYR A 116 -4.88 -8.75 12.74
N VAL A 117 -4.30 -7.65 13.19
CA VAL A 117 -5.02 -6.44 13.59
C VAL A 117 -4.61 -5.28 12.69
N THR A 118 -5.57 -4.55 12.15
CA THR A 118 -5.36 -3.32 11.39
C THR A 118 -5.95 -2.13 12.10
N MET A 119 -5.36 -0.95 11.91
CA MET A 119 -5.91 0.28 12.49
C MET A 119 -7.25 0.65 11.89
N THR A 120 -7.43 0.42 10.58
CA THR A 120 -8.68 0.71 9.84
C THR A 120 -8.97 -0.43 8.87
N ASN A 121 -10.15 -0.44 8.30
CA ASN A 121 -10.50 -1.40 7.25
C ASN A 121 -9.72 -1.10 5.96
N TYR A 122 -8.76 -1.97 5.60
CA TYR A 122 -7.95 -1.83 4.41
C TYR A 122 -8.66 -2.34 3.15
N ASP A 123 -9.46 -3.40 3.29
CA ASP A 123 -10.27 -3.97 2.21
C ASP A 123 -11.46 -4.73 2.82
N LYS A 124 -12.67 -4.47 2.30
CA LYS A 124 -13.90 -5.11 2.78
C LYS A 124 -13.98 -6.61 2.44
N THR A 125 -13.14 -7.07 1.53
CA THR A 125 -13.08 -8.48 1.13
C THR A 125 -12.17 -9.31 2.02
N PHE A 126 -11.32 -8.66 2.83
CA PHE A 126 -10.39 -9.34 3.72
C PHE A 126 -11.13 -10.13 4.81
N LYS A 127 -10.66 -11.34 5.05
CA LYS A 127 -11.21 -12.26 6.04
C LYS A 127 -10.28 -12.38 7.24
N ASN A 128 -10.85 -12.64 8.42
CA ASN A 128 -10.10 -12.88 9.66
C ASN A 128 -9.17 -11.72 10.05
N ILE A 129 -9.53 -10.49 9.72
CA ILE A 129 -8.82 -9.27 10.11
C ILE A 129 -9.60 -8.58 11.23
N HIS A 130 -8.88 -8.22 12.30
CA HIS A 130 -9.43 -7.46 13.41
C HIS A 130 -9.17 -5.97 13.20
N ILE A 131 -10.25 -5.18 13.06
CA ILE A 131 -10.18 -3.75 12.81
C ILE A 131 -10.35 -3.00 14.12
N LEU A 132 -9.43 -2.09 14.47
CA LEU A 132 -9.53 -1.30 15.70
C LEU A 132 -10.47 -0.11 15.55
N TYR A 133 -10.47 0.56 14.41
CA TYR A 133 -11.27 1.74 14.16
C TYR A 133 -12.03 1.61 12.85
N ASP A 134 -13.34 1.50 12.93
CA ASP A 134 -14.18 1.60 11.74
C ASP A 134 -14.21 3.04 11.22
N LYS A 135 -14.26 3.18 9.91
CA LYS A 135 -14.47 4.48 9.29
C LYS A 135 -15.95 4.81 9.29
N ASP A 136 -16.28 6.00 9.74
CA ASP A 136 -17.59 6.60 9.47
C ASP A 136 -17.76 6.75 7.96
N ASN A 137 -18.90 6.28 7.44
CA ASN A 137 -19.24 6.51 6.04
C ASN A 137 -19.55 8.00 5.86
N LEU A 138 -18.77 8.68 5.02
CA LEU A 138 -19.07 10.05 4.64
C LEU A 138 -20.33 10.08 3.78
N THR A 139 -21.24 10.95 4.13
CA THR A 139 -22.48 11.21 3.37
C THR A 139 -22.41 12.56 2.68
N ASN A 140 -23.25 12.76 1.64
CA ASN A 140 -23.28 13.97 0.85
C ASN A 140 -21.94 14.32 0.20
N THR A 141 -21.17 13.30 -0.21
CA THR A 141 -20.00 13.51 -1.06
C THR A 141 -20.43 14.08 -2.41
N LEU A 142 -19.51 14.76 -3.12
CA LEU A 142 -19.83 15.33 -4.42
C LEU A 142 -20.47 14.30 -5.37
N GLY A 143 -19.92 13.08 -5.41
CA GLY A 143 -20.47 12.00 -6.24
C GLY A 143 -21.91 11.64 -5.89
N GLU A 144 -22.27 11.61 -4.59
CA GLU A 144 -23.65 11.38 -4.16
C GLU A 144 -24.59 12.54 -4.54
N VAL A 145 -24.11 13.77 -4.41
CA VAL A 145 -24.92 14.95 -4.78
C VAL A 145 -25.21 14.96 -6.29
N LEU A 146 -24.22 14.63 -7.11
CA LEU A 146 -24.40 14.52 -8.56
C LEU A 146 -25.37 13.38 -8.91
N GLU A 147 -25.20 12.18 -8.32
CA GLU A 147 -26.12 11.04 -8.49
C GLU A 147 -27.57 11.42 -8.13
N LYS A 148 -27.79 12.05 -6.96
CA LYS A 148 -29.11 12.49 -6.50
C LYS A 148 -29.77 13.51 -7.43
N ASN A 149 -28.97 14.28 -8.15
CA ASN A 149 -29.45 15.26 -9.12
C ASN A 149 -29.46 14.76 -10.57
N ASN A 150 -29.29 13.44 -10.77
CA ASN A 150 -29.23 12.77 -12.09
C ASN A 150 -28.17 13.40 -13.02
N LYS A 151 -27.05 13.84 -12.45
CA LYS A 151 -25.90 14.36 -13.18
C LYS A 151 -24.89 13.29 -13.47
N THR A 152 -24.24 13.38 -14.61
CA THR A 152 -23.14 12.54 -14.99
C THR A 152 -21.79 13.10 -14.51
N GLN A 153 -20.79 12.25 -14.36
CA GLN A 153 -19.47 12.65 -13.90
C GLN A 153 -18.39 11.68 -14.42
N ILE A 154 -17.18 12.20 -14.61
CA ILE A 154 -16.02 11.41 -14.99
C ILE A 154 -14.96 11.48 -13.88
N ARG A 155 -14.39 10.32 -13.55
CA ARG A 155 -13.21 10.17 -12.71
C ARG A 155 -12.09 9.63 -13.57
N ILE A 156 -11.02 10.40 -13.71
CA ILE A 156 -9.87 10.01 -14.53
C ILE A 156 -8.58 10.28 -13.77
N ALA A 157 -7.70 9.32 -13.78
CA ALA A 157 -6.32 9.46 -13.31
C ALA A 157 -5.46 8.30 -13.80
N GLU A 158 -4.16 8.46 -13.65
CA GLU A 158 -3.21 7.35 -13.79
C GLU A 158 -3.23 6.43 -12.54
N THR A 159 -2.68 5.21 -12.66
CA THR A 159 -2.75 4.15 -11.65
C THR A 159 -2.41 4.63 -10.24
N GLU A 160 -1.30 5.36 -10.07
CA GLU A 160 -0.83 5.89 -8.78
C GLU A 160 -1.80 6.89 -8.12
N LYS A 161 -2.60 7.56 -8.92
CA LYS A 161 -3.55 8.61 -8.47
C LYS A 161 -5.01 8.15 -8.52
N TYR A 162 -5.29 7.04 -9.16
CA TYR A 162 -6.65 6.56 -9.37
C TYR A 162 -7.45 6.36 -8.06
N PRO A 163 -6.90 5.74 -7.01
CA PRO A 163 -7.60 5.64 -5.73
C PRO A 163 -7.94 7.00 -5.11
N HIS A 164 -7.15 8.04 -5.38
CA HIS A 164 -7.39 9.38 -4.84
C HIS A 164 -8.63 10.03 -5.43
N VAL A 165 -8.85 9.89 -6.74
CA VAL A 165 -10.00 10.47 -7.44
C VAL A 165 -11.24 9.57 -7.40
N THR A 166 -11.11 8.31 -6.98
CA THR A 166 -12.22 7.34 -6.84
C THR A 166 -12.53 7.06 -5.38
N PHE A 167 -11.88 6.07 -4.78
CA PHE A 167 -12.15 5.60 -3.42
C PHE A 167 -12.09 6.72 -2.37
N PHE A 168 -10.97 7.46 -2.29
CA PHE A 168 -10.80 8.49 -1.26
C PHE A 168 -11.74 9.68 -1.48
N PHE A 169 -11.84 10.15 -2.72
CA PHE A 169 -12.72 11.28 -3.05
C PHE A 169 -14.22 10.94 -2.85
N SER A 170 -14.57 9.67 -2.99
CA SER A 170 -15.92 9.15 -2.76
C SER A 170 -16.21 8.75 -1.31
N GLY A 171 -15.36 9.19 -0.36
CA GLY A 171 -15.55 8.93 1.07
C GLY A 171 -15.33 7.48 1.48
N GLY A 172 -14.54 6.72 0.74
CA GLY A 172 -14.25 5.31 1.00
C GLY A 172 -15.20 4.33 0.29
N ARG A 173 -15.98 4.80 -0.68
CA ARG A 173 -16.87 3.98 -1.51
C ARG A 173 -16.12 3.44 -2.72
N GLU A 174 -16.06 2.11 -2.86
CA GLU A 174 -15.45 1.44 -4.01
C GLU A 174 -16.38 1.46 -5.25
N LYS A 175 -17.68 1.22 -5.03
CA LYS A 175 -18.65 1.13 -6.12
C LYS A 175 -18.87 2.51 -6.75
N PRO A 176 -18.78 2.63 -8.10
CA PRO A 176 -19.13 3.86 -8.79
C PRO A 176 -20.55 4.35 -8.46
N PHE A 177 -20.78 5.65 -8.53
CA PHE A 177 -22.11 6.25 -8.47
C PHE A 177 -22.84 6.02 -9.79
N ILE A 178 -24.19 6.10 -9.77
CA ILE A 178 -24.97 6.09 -11.00
C ILE A 178 -24.59 7.35 -11.82
N GLY A 179 -24.30 7.17 -13.09
CA GLY A 179 -23.80 8.25 -13.95
C GLY A 179 -22.30 8.56 -13.79
N GLU A 180 -21.56 7.78 -12.97
CA GLU A 180 -20.09 7.91 -12.86
C GLU A 180 -19.37 7.01 -13.85
N LYS A 181 -18.60 7.61 -14.74
CA LYS A 181 -17.64 6.94 -15.62
C LYS A 181 -16.24 7.02 -15.03
N ARG A 182 -15.52 5.90 -15.04
CA ARG A 182 -14.12 5.82 -14.57
C ARG A 182 -13.18 5.51 -15.72
N ILE A 183 -12.11 6.28 -15.83
CA ILE A 183 -11.07 6.11 -16.83
C ILE A 183 -9.74 5.97 -16.10
N LEU A 184 -9.07 4.83 -16.31
CA LEU A 184 -7.77 4.54 -15.76
C LEU A 184 -6.72 4.62 -16.86
N VAL A 185 -5.68 5.40 -16.63
CA VAL A 185 -4.46 5.44 -17.45
C VAL A 185 -3.35 4.76 -16.68
N ASN A 186 -2.51 3.97 -17.33
CA ASN A 186 -1.42 3.30 -16.64
C ASN A 186 -0.32 4.31 -16.28
N SER A 187 0.18 4.26 -15.04
CA SER A 187 1.38 5.00 -14.66
C SER A 187 2.63 4.41 -15.33
N PRO A 188 3.65 5.23 -15.64
CA PRO A 188 4.87 4.73 -16.23
C PRO A 188 5.61 3.79 -15.29
N LYS A 189 6.20 2.71 -15.85
CA LYS A 189 6.95 1.69 -15.09
C LYS A 189 8.40 2.13 -14.87
N VAL A 190 8.60 3.22 -14.13
CA VAL A 190 9.91 3.69 -13.68
C VAL A 190 10.15 3.35 -12.22
N ALA A 191 11.41 3.33 -11.78
CA ALA A 191 11.74 3.02 -10.39
C ALA A 191 11.21 4.11 -9.44
N THR A 192 11.40 5.36 -9.82
CA THR A 192 10.93 6.56 -9.11
C THR A 192 10.50 7.61 -10.12
N TYR A 193 9.55 8.46 -9.77
CA TYR A 193 8.94 9.42 -10.71
C TYR A 193 9.74 10.71 -10.92
N ASP A 194 10.86 10.90 -10.23
CA ASP A 194 11.87 11.89 -10.59
C ASP A 194 12.57 11.56 -11.93
N LEU A 195 12.54 10.30 -12.35
CA LEU A 195 13.02 9.85 -13.66
C LEU A 195 12.04 10.15 -14.80
N GLN A 196 10.76 10.37 -14.48
CA GLN A 196 9.70 10.75 -15.41
C GLN A 196 8.65 11.60 -14.65
N PRO A 197 8.98 12.88 -14.34
CA PRO A 197 8.15 13.71 -13.46
C PRO A 197 6.79 14.08 -14.07
N GLU A 198 6.67 14.11 -15.39
CA GLU A 198 5.40 14.29 -16.12
C GLU A 198 4.45 13.11 -15.94
N MET A 199 4.98 11.94 -15.56
CA MET A 199 4.22 10.71 -15.40
C MET A 199 3.37 10.39 -16.65
N SER A 200 2.05 10.19 -16.50
CA SER A 200 1.11 9.94 -17.63
C SER A 200 0.22 11.15 -17.90
N ALA A 201 0.71 12.37 -17.66
CA ALA A 201 -0.09 13.60 -17.81
C ALA A 201 -0.61 13.79 -19.24
N GLU A 202 0.16 13.43 -20.25
CA GLU A 202 -0.22 13.56 -21.67
C GLU A 202 -1.40 12.65 -22.02
N GLU A 203 -1.31 11.36 -21.65
CA GLU A 203 -2.36 10.38 -21.91
C GLU A 203 -3.66 10.69 -21.12
N VAL A 204 -3.51 11.15 -19.87
CA VAL A 204 -4.64 11.61 -19.07
C VAL A 204 -5.30 12.83 -19.73
N THR A 205 -4.52 13.79 -20.19
CA THR A 205 -5.00 14.99 -20.89
C THR A 205 -5.72 14.62 -22.19
N THR A 206 -5.12 13.78 -23.01
CA THR A 206 -5.74 13.30 -24.25
C THR A 206 -7.07 12.60 -23.98
N SER A 207 -7.10 11.74 -22.97
CA SER A 207 -8.32 11.01 -22.60
C SER A 207 -9.44 11.95 -22.12
N ILE A 208 -9.13 12.97 -21.33
CA ILE A 208 -10.17 13.91 -20.87
C ILE A 208 -10.65 14.84 -21.99
N LEU A 209 -9.77 15.28 -22.89
CA LEU A 209 -10.16 16.07 -24.05
C LEU A 209 -11.14 15.29 -24.95
N ASN A 210 -10.88 14.02 -25.20
CA ASN A 210 -11.78 13.15 -25.96
C ASN A 210 -13.18 13.03 -25.30
N GLU A 211 -13.26 13.04 -23.97
CA GLU A 211 -14.55 12.99 -23.27
C GLU A 211 -15.27 14.34 -23.34
N ILE A 212 -14.53 15.44 -23.23
CA ILE A 212 -15.10 16.80 -23.37
C ILE A 212 -15.67 17.01 -24.79
N GLU A 213 -14.95 16.56 -25.83
CA GLU A 213 -15.41 16.66 -27.22
C GLU A 213 -16.70 15.89 -27.49
N LYS A 214 -16.95 14.79 -26.78
CA LYS A 214 -18.22 14.04 -26.88
C LYS A 214 -19.40 14.78 -26.31
N ALA A 215 -19.17 15.71 -25.38
CA ALA A 215 -20.19 16.49 -24.68
C ALA A 215 -21.35 15.66 -24.07
N GLU A 216 -21.01 14.42 -23.58
CA GLU A 216 -21.96 13.47 -22.99
C GLU A 216 -22.01 13.55 -21.45
N THR A 217 -21.17 14.39 -20.86
CA THR A 217 -21.06 14.53 -19.39
C THR A 217 -21.36 15.95 -18.97
N ASP A 218 -22.07 16.11 -17.83
CA ASP A 218 -22.48 17.41 -17.26
C ASP A 218 -21.30 18.29 -16.79
#